data_f916e9186bc4ed7f34f27e3e467f914c
#
_entry.id   f916e9186bc4ed7f34f27e3e467f914c
#
_cell.length_a   1.000
_cell.length_b   1.000
_cell.length_c   1.000
_cell.angle_alpha   90.00
_cell.angle_beta   90.00
_cell.angle_gamma   90.00
#
_symmetry.space_group_name_H-M   'P 1'
#
loop_
_entity.id
_entity.type
_entity.pdbx_description
1 polymer ?
#
loop_
_entity_poly.entity_id
_entity_poly.type
_entity_poly.pdbx_seq_one_letter_code
_entity_poly.pdbx_strand_id
1 'polypeptide(L)'
;MDNPVTFSDITLLNTLATCANMTTDEVFKDFKIMANKKILKNHKYEIYYSESEKSWRTYLPDETKPNKRRPVKRKSKENLEKEIIRFYIEKQKAENRQNVTLEELYAEWLLYKRDYTSVKAKTIQEYVSEWNRFFKDTELVKMKIGEIKPITLIRFFREATKDRQFTHKRVSNARSVLNGIMSYAIEEEIISHNPVSDVNFKQFTYKPVEVQSDNVFSRDDTHKLLNYLRCIIEPYSLAIQLSFYLFIRVGETKYS
;
A
#
# COMPACT_ATOMS: atom_id res chain seq x y z
N MET A 1 15.78 1.16 -1.91
CA MET A 1 15.17 0.65 -3.16
C MET A 1 14.91 1.86 -4.03
N ASP A 2 15.42 1.86 -5.26
CA ASP A 2 15.13 2.94 -6.20
C ASP A 2 13.65 2.88 -6.55
N ASN A 3 12.96 4.04 -6.61
CA ASN A 3 11.59 4.09 -7.12
C ASN A 3 11.55 3.33 -8.45
N PRO A 4 10.62 2.41 -8.66
CA PRO A 4 10.51 1.72 -9.93
C PRO A 4 10.28 2.79 -11.01
N VAL A 5 11.23 2.85 -11.96
CA VAL A 5 11.11 3.71 -13.13
C VAL A 5 9.84 3.29 -13.86
N THR A 6 8.88 4.19 -13.98
CA THR A 6 7.61 3.90 -14.64
C THR A 6 7.80 3.74 -16.15
N PHE A 7 6.88 3.08 -16.84
CA PHE A 7 6.93 2.94 -18.30
C PHE A 7 6.96 4.31 -19.00
N SER A 8 6.28 5.32 -18.45
CA SER A 8 6.31 6.70 -18.95
C SER A 8 7.68 7.35 -18.78
N ASP A 9 8.38 7.07 -17.68
CA ASP A 9 9.72 7.61 -17.42
C ASP A 9 10.75 7.02 -18.38
N ILE A 10 10.65 5.72 -18.67
CA ILE A 10 11.51 5.04 -19.66
C ILE A 10 11.27 5.61 -21.06
N THR A 11 10.02 5.84 -21.43
CA THR A 11 9.66 6.41 -22.74
C THR A 11 10.19 7.83 -22.87
N LEU A 12 10.05 8.66 -21.84
CA LEU A 12 10.57 10.02 -21.81
C LEU A 12 12.10 10.05 -21.93
N LEU A 13 12.79 9.18 -21.18
CA LEU A 13 14.25 9.07 -21.23
C LEU A 13 14.75 8.61 -22.59
N ASN A 14 14.10 7.63 -23.21
CA ASN A 14 14.44 7.17 -24.55
C ASN A 14 14.25 8.29 -25.59
N THR A 15 13.17 9.07 -25.46
CA THR A 15 12.90 10.22 -26.35
C THR A 15 13.98 11.28 -26.19
N LEU A 16 14.35 11.65 -24.94
CA LEU A 16 15.41 12.61 -24.66
C LEU A 16 16.78 12.14 -25.15
N ALA A 17 17.11 10.85 -24.94
CA ALA A 17 18.34 10.25 -25.43
C ALA A 17 18.44 10.32 -26.96
N THR A 18 17.34 10.01 -27.66
CA THR A 18 17.26 10.07 -29.13
C THR A 18 17.43 11.50 -29.63
N CYS A 19 16.74 12.47 -29.01
CA CYS A 19 16.84 13.89 -29.38
C CYS A 19 18.24 14.49 -29.12
N ALA A 20 18.95 14.01 -28.08
CA ALA A 20 20.28 14.47 -27.71
C ALA A 20 21.41 13.69 -28.42
N ASN A 21 21.09 12.66 -29.19
CA ASN A 21 22.06 11.71 -29.80
C ASN A 21 22.97 11.04 -28.75
N MET A 22 22.41 10.73 -27.58
CA MET A 22 23.09 10.15 -26.41
C MET A 22 22.49 8.78 -26.08
N THR A 23 23.24 7.97 -25.36
CA THR A 23 22.68 6.75 -24.77
C THR A 23 21.83 7.09 -23.54
N THR A 24 20.87 6.23 -23.19
CA THR A 24 20.03 6.40 -21.97
C THR A 24 20.89 6.54 -20.71
N ASP A 25 21.99 5.79 -20.62
CA ASP A 25 22.91 5.84 -19.48
C ASP A 25 23.65 7.19 -19.37
N GLU A 26 24.03 7.79 -20.50
CA GLU A 26 24.63 9.13 -20.53
C GLU A 26 23.64 10.18 -20.10
N VAL A 27 22.40 10.12 -20.57
CA VAL A 27 21.33 11.03 -20.13
C VAL A 27 21.08 10.89 -18.63
N PHE A 28 21.01 9.68 -18.10
CA PHE A 28 20.88 9.46 -16.65
C PHE A 28 22.05 10.03 -15.85
N LYS A 29 23.26 9.86 -16.34
CA LYS A 29 24.48 10.39 -15.71
C LYS A 29 24.45 11.92 -15.67
N ASP A 30 24.07 12.55 -16.75
CA ASP A 30 23.97 14.01 -16.84
C ASP A 30 22.87 14.57 -15.94
N PHE A 31 21.70 13.94 -15.91
CA PHE A 31 20.64 14.32 -14.97
C PHE A 31 21.10 14.20 -13.51
N LYS A 32 21.80 13.12 -13.17
CA LYS A 32 22.35 12.93 -11.82
C LYS A 32 23.38 14.01 -11.46
N ILE A 33 24.24 14.38 -12.40
CA ILE A 33 25.21 15.47 -12.21
C ILE A 33 24.50 16.81 -12.02
N MET A 34 23.49 17.11 -12.85
CA MET A 34 22.70 18.35 -12.73
C MET A 34 21.92 18.41 -11.40
N ALA A 35 21.28 17.31 -11.01
CA ALA A 35 20.58 17.22 -9.73
C ALA A 35 21.52 17.43 -8.55
N ASN A 36 22.69 16.79 -8.55
CA ASN A 36 23.71 16.95 -7.52
C ASN A 36 24.22 18.38 -7.44
N LYS A 37 24.50 19.04 -8.58
CA LYS A 37 24.88 20.46 -8.62
C LYS A 37 23.79 21.36 -8.05
N LYS A 38 22.51 21.08 -8.35
CA LYS A 38 21.36 21.82 -7.82
C LYS A 38 21.25 21.68 -6.30
N ILE A 39 21.46 20.46 -5.76
CA ILE A 39 21.46 20.21 -4.32
C ILE A 39 22.57 21.03 -3.64
N LEU A 40 23.80 20.99 -4.17
CA LEU A 40 24.93 21.73 -3.61
C LEU A 40 24.73 23.26 -3.68
N LYS A 41 24.15 23.76 -4.78
CA LYS A 41 23.81 25.18 -4.92
C LYS A 41 22.75 25.64 -3.92
N ASN A 42 21.80 24.77 -3.58
CA ASN A 42 20.72 25.07 -2.64
C ASN A 42 21.09 24.74 -1.18
N HIS A 43 22.33 24.29 -0.94
CA HIS A 43 22.79 24.01 0.40
C HIS A 43 22.82 25.29 1.24
N LYS A 44 22.15 25.25 2.41
CA LYS A 44 21.91 26.43 3.24
C LYS A 44 23.17 27.03 3.87
N TYR A 45 24.21 26.21 4.08
CA TYR A 45 25.37 26.58 4.84
C TYR A 45 26.61 26.64 3.95
N GLU A 46 27.55 27.55 4.27
CA GLU A 46 28.80 27.68 3.55
C GLU A 46 29.69 26.43 3.69
N ILE A 47 30.38 26.09 2.61
CA ILE A 47 31.38 25.03 2.56
C ILE A 47 32.75 25.71 2.58
N TYR A 48 33.51 25.54 3.65
CA TYR A 48 34.80 26.18 3.82
C TYR A 48 35.88 25.19 4.28
N TYR A 49 37.14 25.56 4.01
CA TYR A 49 38.31 24.82 4.46
C TYR A 49 38.81 25.39 5.77
N SER A 50 39.04 24.58 6.78
CA SER A 50 39.61 24.94 8.06
C SER A 50 41.09 24.55 8.08
N GLU A 51 41.98 25.53 8.08
CA GLU A 51 43.43 25.28 8.11
C GLU A 51 43.89 24.66 9.43
N SER A 52 43.29 25.07 10.55
CA SER A 52 43.61 24.54 11.87
C SER A 52 43.33 23.04 12.00
N GLU A 53 42.26 22.55 11.35
CA GLU A 53 41.88 21.14 11.38
C GLU A 53 42.24 20.41 10.07
N LYS A 54 42.83 21.06 9.11
CA LYS A 54 43.18 20.53 7.78
C LYS A 54 42.03 19.74 7.14
N SER A 55 40.81 20.31 7.20
CA SER A 55 39.59 19.65 6.77
C SER A 55 38.57 20.61 6.20
N TRP A 56 37.77 20.11 5.24
CA TRP A 56 36.58 20.78 4.70
C TRP A 56 35.41 20.62 5.68
N ARG A 57 34.66 21.69 5.89
CA ARG A 57 33.60 21.78 6.90
C ARG A 57 32.35 22.44 6.33
N THR A 58 31.23 22.03 6.87
CA THR A 58 29.93 22.67 6.70
C THR A 58 29.01 22.27 7.87
N TYR A 59 27.77 22.75 7.82
CA TYR A 59 26.71 22.32 8.72
C TYR A 59 25.61 21.64 7.92
N LEU A 60 24.95 20.64 8.50
CA LEU A 60 23.72 20.07 7.98
C LEU A 60 22.54 20.45 8.89
N PRO A 61 21.34 20.68 8.35
CA PRO A 61 20.14 20.89 9.16
C PRO A 61 19.90 19.72 10.11
N ASP A 62 19.61 20.03 11.39
CA ASP A 62 19.31 19.03 12.42
C ASP A 62 18.37 19.66 13.45
N GLU A 63 17.10 19.34 13.39
CA GLU A 63 16.07 19.91 14.27
C GLU A 63 16.18 19.43 15.72
N THR A 64 16.91 18.36 15.97
CA THR A 64 17.13 17.84 17.34
C THR A 64 18.14 18.66 18.14
N LYS A 65 18.93 19.53 17.47
CA LYS A 65 19.93 20.38 18.10
C LYS A 65 19.39 21.77 18.41
N PRO A 66 19.82 22.39 19.52
CA PRO A 66 19.39 23.75 19.88
C PRO A 66 19.58 24.78 18.77
N ASN A 67 20.69 24.67 18.03
CA ASN A 67 21.02 25.55 16.91
C ASN A 67 20.46 25.07 15.55
N LYS A 68 19.58 24.04 15.55
CA LYS A 68 18.98 23.40 14.37
C LYS A 68 19.99 23.02 13.26
N ARG A 69 21.23 22.71 13.67
CA ARG A 69 22.31 22.31 12.77
C ARG A 69 23.33 21.43 13.46
N ARG A 70 23.96 20.52 12.69
CA ARG A 70 25.09 19.70 13.13
C ARG A 70 26.31 19.96 12.26
N PRO A 71 27.54 20.04 12.84
CA PRO A 71 28.76 20.19 12.06
C PRO A 71 29.10 18.87 11.35
N VAL A 72 29.61 19.00 10.13
CA VAL A 72 30.16 17.89 9.35
C VAL A 72 31.52 18.28 8.82
N LYS A 73 32.49 17.35 8.92
CA LYS A 73 33.86 17.56 8.45
C LYS A 73 34.36 16.36 7.64
N ARG A 74 35.11 16.64 6.57
CA ARG A 74 35.76 15.63 5.72
C ARG A 74 37.12 16.11 5.26
N LYS A 75 38.06 15.18 5.04
CA LYS A 75 39.42 15.52 4.57
C LYS A 75 39.43 16.07 3.16
N SER A 76 38.52 15.66 2.31
CA SER A 76 38.41 16.10 0.91
C SER A 76 37.07 16.80 0.69
N LYS A 77 37.09 17.82 -0.17
CA LYS A 77 35.90 18.58 -0.58
C LYS A 77 34.86 17.65 -1.24
N GLU A 78 35.33 16.78 -2.12
CA GLU A 78 34.45 15.84 -2.82
C GLU A 78 33.67 14.90 -1.85
N ASN A 79 34.36 14.41 -0.81
CA ASN A 79 33.72 13.55 0.19
C ASN A 79 32.71 14.32 1.05
N LEU A 80 32.94 15.61 1.30
CA LEU A 80 31.98 16.46 1.97
C LEU A 80 30.75 16.71 1.08
N GLU A 81 30.97 17.02 -0.19
CA GLU A 81 29.89 17.21 -1.17
C GLU A 81 29.02 15.96 -1.34
N LYS A 82 29.64 14.77 -1.42
CA LYS A 82 28.93 13.48 -1.46
C LYS A 82 28.04 13.29 -0.23
N GLU A 83 28.52 13.66 0.96
CA GLU A 83 27.75 13.54 2.19
C GLU A 83 26.58 14.52 2.24
N ILE A 84 26.78 15.76 1.80
CA ILE A 84 25.72 16.74 1.68
C ILE A 84 24.63 16.23 0.73
N ILE A 85 25.01 15.73 -0.45
CA ILE A 85 24.09 15.18 -1.45
C ILE A 85 23.32 14.02 -0.85
N ARG A 86 24.01 13.07 -0.22
CA ARG A 86 23.38 11.91 0.43
C ARG A 86 22.36 12.33 1.47
N PHE A 87 22.71 13.28 2.34
CA PHE A 87 21.81 13.79 3.37
C PHE A 87 20.51 14.36 2.78
N TYR A 88 20.61 15.22 1.75
CA TYR A 88 19.41 15.80 1.15
C TYR A 88 18.58 14.79 0.37
N ILE A 89 19.19 13.81 -0.28
CA ILE A 89 18.46 12.70 -0.94
C ILE A 89 17.73 11.86 0.10
N GLU A 90 18.38 11.47 1.20
CA GLU A 90 17.75 10.72 2.28
C GLU A 90 16.60 11.50 2.92
N LYS A 91 16.81 12.81 3.17
CA LYS A 91 15.76 13.68 3.69
C LYS A 91 14.56 13.78 2.75
N GLN A 92 14.81 13.97 1.46
CA GLN A 92 13.73 14.04 0.45
C GLN A 92 12.99 12.69 0.31
N LYS A 93 13.71 11.57 0.36
CA LYS A 93 13.09 10.23 0.40
C LYS A 93 12.19 10.07 1.62
N ALA A 94 12.62 10.50 2.80
CA ALA A 94 11.82 10.45 4.01
C ALA A 94 10.58 11.36 3.93
N GLU A 95 10.72 12.58 3.41
CA GLU A 95 9.62 13.52 3.19
C GLU A 95 8.60 12.97 2.17
N ASN A 96 9.07 12.39 1.08
CA ASN A 96 8.22 11.76 0.08
C ASN A 96 7.46 10.56 0.67
N ARG A 97 8.13 9.74 1.48
CA ARG A 97 7.50 8.61 2.18
C ARG A 97 6.38 9.07 3.12
N GLN A 98 6.57 10.18 3.85
CA GLN A 98 5.54 10.76 4.72
C GLN A 98 4.36 11.37 3.95
N ASN A 99 4.55 11.73 2.69
CA ASN A 99 3.54 12.33 1.83
C ASN A 99 2.77 11.32 0.96
N VAL A 100 3.06 10.02 1.09
CA VAL A 100 2.37 8.95 0.36
C VAL A 100 0.88 8.97 0.67
N THR A 101 0.05 8.89 -0.38
CA THR A 101 -1.40 8.79 -0.25
C THR A 101 -1.86 7.37 0.07
N LEU A 102 -3.10 7.22 0.53
CA LEU A 102 -3.66 5.89 0.81
C LEU A 102 -3.75 5.04 -0.47
N GLU A 103 -4.02 5.65 -1.63
CA GLU A 103 -4.08 4.95 -2.92
C GLU A 103 -2.72 4.41 -3.35
N GLU A 104 -1.68 5.25 -3.26
CA GLU A 104 -0.31 4.84 -3.58
C GLU A 104 0.17 3.72 -2.66
N LEU A 105 -0.08 3.86 -1.35
CA LEU A 105 0.31 2.84 -0.39
C LEU A 105 -0.48 1.53 -0.55
N TYR A 106 -1.76 1.61 -0.93
CA TYR A 106 -2.54 0.42 -1.27
C TYR A 106 -1.91 -0.36 -2.44
N ALA A 107 -1.49 0.34 -3.49
CA ALA A 107 -0.84 -0.29 -4.63
C ALA A 107 0.46 -1.00 -4.23
N GLU A 108 1.31 -0.36 -3.42
CA GLU A 108 2.53 -0.96 -2.87
C GLU A 108 2.22 -2.18 -1.99
N TRP A 109 1.26 -2.05 -1.06
CA TRP A 109 0.84 -3.13 -0.18
C TRP A 109 0.29 -4.34 -0.94
N LEU A 110 -0.47 -4.11 -2.02
CA LEU A 110 -1.03 -5.20 -2.83
C LEU A 110 0.08 -5.98 -3.55
N LEU A 111 1.08 -5.28 -4.09
CA LEU A 111 2.27 -5.88 -4.68
C LEU A 111 3.05 -6.68 -3.62
N TYR A 112 3.28 -6.09 -2.45
CA TYR A 112 3.92 -6.77 -1.32
C TYR A 112 3.19 -8.07 -0.93
N LYS A 113 1.85 -8.02 -0.81
CA LYS A 113 1.05 -9.22 -0.50
C LYS A 113 1.14 -10.30 -1.56
N ARG A 114 1.20 -9.91 -2.84
CA ARG A 114 1.32 -10.84 -3.97
C ARG A 114 2.70 -11.51 -4.05
N ASP A 115 3.75 -10.70 -3.90
CA ASP A 115 5.11 -11.12 -4.28
C ASP A 115 5.94 -11.64 -3.09
N TYR A 116 5.63 -11.19 -1.87
CA TYR A 116 6.44 -11.48 -0.68
C TYR A 116 5.69 -12.22 0.43
N THR A 117 4.42 -12.58 0.20
CA THR A 117 3.65 -13.34 1.20
C THR A 117 3.01 -14.59 0.60
N SER A 118 2.65 -15.55 1.46
CA SER A 118 1.98 -16.81 1.05
C SER A 118 0.47 -16.66 0.79
N VAL A 119 -0.01 -15.43 0.54
CA VAL A 119 -1.43 -15.16 0.31
C VAL A 119 -1.86 -15.74 -1.03
N LYS A 120 -2.98 -16.49 -1.02
CA LYS A 120 -3.53 -17.11 -2.24
C LYS A 120 -4.05 -16.05 -3.21
N ALA A 121 -3.93 -16.32 -4.53
CA ALA A 121 -4.42 -15.43 -5.59
C ALA A 121 -5.89 -15.02 -5.41
N LYS A 122 -6.75 -15.93 -4.93
CA LYS A 122 -8.15 -15.64 -4.62
C LYS A 122 -8.29 -14.53 -3.55
N THR A 123 -7.48 -14.57 -2.52
CA THR A 123 -7.51 -13.55 -1.45
C THR A 123 -7.05 -12.19 -1.97
N ILE A 124 -6.06 -12.17 -2.87
CA ILE A 124 -5.66 -10.92 -3.54
C ILE A 124 -6.82 -10.33 -4.36
N GLN A 125 -7.57 -11.16 -5.10
CA GLN A 125 -8.76 -10.72 -5.83
C GLN A 125 -9.85 -10.18 -4.90
N GLU A 126 -10.01 -10.78 -3.72
CA GLU A 126 -10.93 -10.30 -2.69
C GLU A 126 -10.51 -8.92 -2.16
N TYR A 127 -9.21 -8.69 -1.91
CA TYR A 127 -8.70 -7.37 -1.53
C TYR A 127 -8.98 -6.30 -2.60
N VAL A 128 -8.74 -6.62 -3.86
CA VAL A 128 -9.04 -5.71 -4.98
C VAL A 128 -10.54 -5.43 -5.08
N SER A 129 -11.38 -6.46 -4.92
CA SER A 129 -12.84 -6.31 -4.95
C SER A 129 -13.35 -5.41 -3.81
N GLU A 130 -12.85 -5.62 -2.57
CA GLU A 130 -13.24 -4.79 -1.42
C GLU A 130 -12.71 -3.35 -1.54
N TRP A 131 -11.49 -3.17 -2.06
CA TRP A 131 -10.94 -1.83 -2.34
C TRP A 131 -11.82 -1.07 -3.34
N ASN A 132 -12.12 -1.67 -4.50
CA ASN A 132 -12.93 -1.05 -5.53
C ASN A 132 -14.34 -0.71 -5.06
N ARG A 133 -14.91 -1.53 -4.16
CA ARG A 133 -16.26 -1.34 -3.65
C ARG A 133 -16.35 -0.27 -2.57
N PHE A 134 -15.34 -0.19 -1.70
CA PHE A 134 -15.40 0.62 -0.50
C PHE A 134 -14.66 1.95 -0.61
N PHE A 135 -13.47 1.92 -1.17
CA PHE A 135 -12.52 3.03 -1.09
C PHE A 135 -12.33 3.77 -2.41
N LYS A 136 -12.33 3.05 -3.54
CA LYS A 136 -12.11 3.66 -4.85
C LYS A 136 -13.02 4.87 -5.05
N ASP A 137 -12.47 5.93 -5.63
CA ASP A 137 -13.16 7.19 -5.94
C ASP A 137 -13.66 8.00 -4.71
N THR A 138 -13.20 7.65 -3.50
CA THR A 138 -13.48 8.44 -2.29
C THR A 138 -12.38 9.45 -2.00
N GLU A 139 -12.69 10.50 -1.26
CA GLU A 139 -11.68 11.48 -0.82
C GLU A 139 -10.64 10.86 0.13
N LEU A 140 -11.00 9.78 0.83
CA LEU A 140 -10.09 9.10 1.76
C LEU A 140 -8.83 8.58 1.05
N VAL A 141 -8.95 8.07 -0.19
CA VAL A 141 -7.80 7.48 -0.92
C VAL A 141 -6.78 8.52 -1.35
N LYS A 142 -7.19 9.78 -1.52
CA LYS A 142 -6.34 10.91 -1.88
C LYS A 142 -5.61 11.52 -0.67
N MET A 143 -6.03 11.17 0.55
CA MET A 143 -5.41 11.67 1.76
C MET A 143 -4.04 11.05 1.98
N LYS A 144 -3.10 11.85 2.48
CA LYS A 144 -1.80 11.36 2.95
C LYS A 144 -2.00 10.45 4.16
N ILE A 145 -1.23 9.37 4.22
CA ILE A 145 -1.34 8.38 5.30
C ILE A 145 -1.19 9.01 6.68
N GLY A 146 -0.23 9.93 6.84
CA GLY A 146 -0.01 10.63 8.12
C GLY A 146 -1.16 11.57 8.55
N GLU A 147 -2.04 11.96 7.64
CA GLU A 147 -3.19 12.82 7.91
C GLU A 147 -4.46 12.03 8.28
N ILE A 148 -4.46 10.72 8.04
CA ILE A 148 -5.61 9.85 8.33
C ILE A 148 -5.68 9.59 9.83
N LYS A 149 -6.61 10.28 10.49
CA LYS A 149 -6.86 10.16 11.94
C LYS A 149 -8.05 9.22 12.21
N PRO A 150 -8.18 8.66 13.43
CA PRO A 150 -9.34 7.84 13.80
C PRO A 150 -10.67 8.53 13.52
N ILE A 151 -10.78 9.84 13.75
CA ILE A 151 -12.02 10.61 13.50
C ILE A 151 -12.38 10.66 12.01
N THR A 152 -11.38 10.71 11.12
CA THR A 152 -11.60 10.65 9.67
C THR A 152 -12.20 9.31 9.27
N LEU A 153 -11.67 8.22 9.82
CA LEU A 153 -12.17 6.86 9.58
C LEU A 153 -13.59 6.68 10.16
N ILE A 154 -13.85 7.21 11.35
CA ILE A 154 -15.19 7.16 11.96
C ILE A 154 -16.21 7.85 11.06
N ARG A 155 -15.90 9.03 10.52
CA ARG A 155 -16.77 9.75 9.58
C ARG A 155 -17.01 8.94 8.32
N PHE A 156 -15.95 8.45 7.72
CA PHE A 156 -16.01 7.62 6.50
C PHE A 156 -16.87 6.36 6.68
N PHE A 157 -16.66 5.58 7.74
CA PHE A 157 -17.44 4.37 7.98
C PHE A 157 -18.88 4.65 8.41
N ARG A 158 -19.13 5.77 9.09
CA ARG A 158 -20.49 6.21 9.42
C ARG A 158 -21.29 6.54 8.17
N GLU A 159 -20.71 7.27 7.23
CA GLU A 159 -21.30 7.58 5.94
C GLU A 159 -21.56 6.30 5.14
N ALA A 160 -20.54 5.44 5.04
CA ALA A 160 -20.65 4.17 4.34
C ALA A 160 -21.77 3.25 4.91
N THR A 161 -21.96 3.22 6.22
CA THR A 161 -23.01 2.40 6.86
C THR A 161 -24.39 3.03 6.75
N LYS A 162 -24.50 4.36 6.84
CA LYS A 162 -25.77 5.08 6.78
C LYS A 162 -26.29 5.21 5.35
N ASP A 163 -25.45 5.73 4.46
CA ASP A 163 -25.89 6.14 3.13
C ASP A 163 -25.81 4.97 2.13
N ARG A 164 -24.76 4.15 2.20
CA ARG A 164 -24.59 2.97 1.33
C ARG A 164 -25.19 1.70 1.91
N GLN A 165 -25.70 1.74 3.14
CA GLN A 165 -26.36 0.62 3.82
C GLN A 165 -25.55 -0.69 3.80
N PHE A 166 -24.27 -0.64 4.12
CA PHE A 166 -23.42 -1.82 4.17
C PHE A 166 -23.72 -2.70 5.39
N THR A 167 -23.64 -4.01 5.17
CA THR A 167 -23.76 -5.01 6.25
C THR A 167 -22.51 -5.03 7.11
N HIS A 168 -22.63 -5.52 8.35
CA HIS A 168 -21.50 -5.70 9.28
C HIS A 168 -20.33 -6.46 8.63
N LYS A 169 -20.61 -7.56 7.90
CA LYS A 169 -19.56 -8.36 7.26
C LYS A 169 -18.78 -7.57 6.22
N ARG A 170 -19.45 -6.76 5.40
CA ARG A 170 -18.79 -5.93 4.39
C ARG A 170 -17.89 -4.88 5.00
N VAL A 171 -18.36 -4.19 6.05
CA VAL A 171 -17.55 -3.22 6.79
C VAL A 171 -16.35 -3.91 7.46
N SER A 172 -16.54 -5.12 7.99
CA SER A 172 -15.46 -5.91 8.58
C SER A 172 -14.39 -6.28 7.55
N ASN A 173 -14.78 -6.65 6.32
CA ASN A 173 -13.83 -6.94 5.24
C ASN A 173 -13.06 -5.68 4.84
N ALA A 174 -13.74 -4.55 4.63
CA ALA A 174 -13.10 -3.27 4.33
C ALA A 174 -12.14 -2.82 5.43
N ARG A 175 -12.56 -3.00 6.71
CA ARG A 175 -11.68 -2.78 7.87
C ARG A 175 -10.42 -3.64 7.79
N SER A 176 -10.54 -4.92 7.41
CA SER A 176 -9.39 -5.84 7.33
C SER A 176 -8.39 -5.38 6.27
N VAL A 177 -8.87 -4.94 5.09
CA VAL A 177 -8.01 -4.38 4.03
C VAL A 177 -7.31 -3.11 4.52
N LEU A 178 -8.06 -2.15 5.07
CA LEU A 178 -7.49 -0.90 5.57
C LEU A 178 -6.49 -1.13 6.71
N ASN A 179 -6.81 -2.05 7.63
CA ASN A 179 -5.89 -2.44 8.72
C ASN A 179 -4.60 -3.06 8.17
N GLY A 180 -4.69 -3.87 7.12
CA GLY A 180 -3.52 -4.44 6.45
C GLY A 180 -2.62 -3.36 5.83
N ILE A 181 -3.20 -2.35 5.17
CA ILE A 181 -2.47 -1.22 4.58
C ILE A 181 -1.80 -0.38 5.69
N MET A 182 -2.52 -0.06 6.77
CA MET A 182 -1.96 0.73 7.87
C MET A 182 -0.88 -0.02 8.65
N SER A 183 -0.98 -1.35 8.78
CA SER A 183 0.08 -2.18 9.36
C SER A 183 1.33 -2.16 8.48
N TYR A 184 1.16 -2.24 7.17
CA TYR A 184 2.27 -2.09 6.22
C TYR A 184 2.90 -0.69 6.29
N ALA A 185 2.09 0.36 6.50
CA ALA A 185 2.60 1.73 6.73
C ALA A 185 3.48 1.82 7.99
N ILE A 186 3.20 1.03 9.02
CA ILE A 186 4.05 0.95 10.23
C ILE A 186 5.33 0.17 9.93
N GLU A 187 5.24 -0.96 9.23
CA GLU A 187 6.41 -1.76 8.81
C GLU A 187 7.39 -0.93 7.96
N GLU A 188 6.86 -0.02 7.12
CA GLU A 188 7.62 0.90 6.29
C GLU A 188 8.00 2.23 7.00
N GLU A 189 7.76 2.33 8.30
CA GLU A 189 8.08 3.50 9.14
C GLU A 189 7.42 4.83 8.65
N ILE A 190 6.31 4.74 7.90
CA ILE A 190 5.55 5.91 7.42
C ILE A 190 4.75 6.53 8.57
N ILE A 191 4.13 5.70 9.41
CA ILE A 191 3.38 6.09 10.61
C ILE A 191 3.84 5.26 11.81
N SER A 192 3.71 5.83 13.00
CA SER A 192 4.06 5.15 14.26
C SER A 192 2.91 4.39 14.91
N HIS A 193 1.67 4.65 14.48
CA HIS A 193 0.47 4.07 15.07
C HIS A 193 -0.61 3.83 14.01
N ASN A 194 -1.38 2.74 14.19
CA ASN A 194 -2.45 2.37 13.27
C ASN A 194 -3.78 3.03 13.69
N PRO A 195 -4.29 4.03 12.96
CA PRO A 195 -5.52 4.72 13.34
C PRO A 195 -6.78 3.85 13.27
N VAL A 196 -6.74 2.71 12.58
CA VAL A 196 -7.88 1.77 12.49
C VAL A 196 -8.14 1.08 13.83
N SER A 197 -7.08 0.86 14.64
CA SER A 197 -7.21 0.20 15.94
C SER A 197 -8.00 1.04 16.94
N ASP A 198 -8.02 2.36 16.79
CA ASP A 198 -8.72 3.28 17.69
C ASP A 198 -10.19 3.48 17.32
N VAL A 199 -10.63 2.91 16.19
CA VAL A 199 -12.02 3.00 15.75
C VAL A 199 -12.87 1.92 16.41
N ASN A 200 -13.88 2.34 17.18
CA ASN A 200 -14.87 1.42 17.73
C ASN A 200 -15.95 1.11 16.67
N PHE A 201 -15.80 -0.01 15.97
CA PHE A 201 -16.72 -0.44 14.92
C PHE A 201 -18.10 -0.88 15.44
N LYS A 202 -18.26 -1.14 16.73
CA LYS A 202 -19.56 -1.52 17.32
C LYS A 202 -20.55 -0.35 17.40
N GLN A 203 -20.08 0.87 17.26
CA GLN A 203 -20.92 2.09 17.31
C GLN A 203 -21.73 2.35 16.04
N PHE A 204 -21.44 1.65 14.94
CA PHE A 204 -22.11 1.87 13.66
C PHE A 204 -23.40 1.06 13.53
N THR A 205 -24.39 1.64 12.87
CA THR A 205 -25.64 0.95 12.52
C THR A 205 -25.45 0.26 11.18
N TYR A 206 -25.63 -1.05 11.16
CA TYR A 206 -25.44 -1.87 9.96
C TYR A 206 -26.79 -2.26 9.37
N LYS A 207 -26.80 -2.45 8.02
CA LYS A 207 -27.95 -3.07 7.38
C LYS A 207 -28.13 -4.50 7.94
N PRO A 208 -29.33 -4.86 8.44
CA PRO A 208 -29.59 -6.22 8.87
C PRO A 208 -29.41 -7.19 7.68
N VAL A 209 -28.85 -8.35 7.97
CA VAL A 209 -28.80 -9.42 6.99
C VAL A 209 -30.13 -10.12 7.03
N GLU A 210 -30.92 -10.01 5.95
CA GLU A 210 -32.12 -10.82 5.79
C GLU A 210 -31.69 -12.28 5.75
N VAL A 211 -32.06 -13.04 6.76
CA VAL A 211 -31.90 -14.49 6.77
C VAL A 211 -32.99 -15.01 5.85
N GLN A 212 -32.64 -15.29 4.59
CA GLN A 212 -33.54 -16.02 3.72
C GLN A 212 -33.64 -17.45 4.26
N SER A 213 -34.78 -17.77 4.80
CA SER A 213 -35.14 -19.14 5.25
C SER A 213 -35.03 -20.16 4.11
N ASP A 214 -35.11 -19.67 2.87
CA ASP A 214 -35.12 -20.48 1.64
C ASP A 214 -33.73 -20.95 1.17
N ASN A 215 -32.66 -20.56 1.90
CA ASN A 215 -31.30 -20.99 1.57
C ASN A 215 -30.94 -22.39 2.13
N VAL A 216 -31.89 -23.05 2.81
CA VAL A 216 -31.72 -24.39 3.35
C VAL A 216 -32.74 -25.30 2.72
N PHE A 217 -32.31 -26.38 2.10
CA PHE A 217 -33.24 -27.40 1.59
C PHE A 217 -34.08 -27.98 2.71
N SER A 218 -35.41 -28.00 2.52
CA SER A 218 -36.27 -28.75 3.39
C SER A 218 -35.95 -30.24 3.27
N ARG A 219 -36.42 -31.05 4.20
CA ARG A 219 -36.25 -32.52 4.14
C ARG A 219 -36.83 -33.10 2.86
N ASP A 220 -38.00 -32.62 2.43
CA ASP A 220 -38.68 -33.05 1.22
C ASP A 220 -37.92 -32.60 -0.05
N ASP A 221 -37.40 -31.40 -0.08
CA ASP A 221 -36.60 -30.91 -1.21
C ASP A 221 -35.28 -31.66 -1.32
N THR A 222 -34.66 -31.99 -0.19
CA THR A 222 -33.45 -32.83 -0.15
C THR A 222 -33.75 -34.22 -0.75
N HIS A 223 -34.87 -34.85 -0.39
CA HIS A 223 -35.27 -36.15 -0.95
C HIS A 223 -35.56 -36.06 -2.46
N LYS A 224 -36.28 -35.05 -2.90
CA LYS A 224 -36.55 -34.81 -4.33
C LYS A 224 -35.23 -34.61 -5.12
N LEU A 225 -34.34 -33.80 -4.60
CA LEU A 225 -33.02 -33.52 -5.23
C LEU A 225 -32.19 -34.82 -5.32
N LEU A 226 -32.08 -35.59 -4.22
CA LEU A 226 -31.30 -36.82 -4.22
C LEU A 226 -31.86 -37.86 -5.17
N ASN A 227 -33.21 -38.00 -5.25
CA ASN A 227 -33.86 -38.91 -6.19
C ASN A 227 -33.63 -38.47 -7.65
N TYR A 228 -33.70 -37.17 -7.94
CA TYR A 228 -33.36 -36.64 -9.25
C TYR A 228 -31.91 -36.92 -9.65
N LEU A 229 -30.97 -36.67 -8.73
CA LEU A 229 -29.54 -36.91 -8.96
C LEU A 229 -29.19 -38.39 -9.19
N ARG A 230 -29.96 -39.34 -8.64
CA ARG A 230 -29.79 -40.79 -8.89
C ARG A 230 -30.14 -41.17 -10.33
N CYS A 231 -30.99 -40.43 -10.99
CA CYS A 231 -31.37 -40.66 -12.38
C CYS A 231 -30.40 -40.05 -13.40
N ILE A 232 -29.43 -39.25 -12.95
CA ILE A 232 -28.47 -38.56 -13.84
C ILE A 232 -27.14 -39.30 -13.82
N ILE A 233 -26.64 -39.68 -15.01
CA ILE A 233 -25.38 -40.41 -15.20
C ILE A 233 -24.21 -39.41 -15.46
N GLU A 234 -24.13 -38.35 -14.68
CA GLU A 234 -23.09 -37.36 -14.81
C GLU A 234 -22.15 -37.35 -13.58
N PRO A 235 -20.82 -37.18 -13.76
CA PRO A 235 -19.88 -37.24 -12.64
C PRO A 235 -20.19 -36.26 -11.49
N TYR A 236 -20.73 -35.08 -11.80
CA TYR A 236 -21.11 -34.08 -10.79
C TYR A 236 -22.31 -34.58 -9.92
N SER A 237 -23.17 -35.45 -10.44
CA SER A 237 -24.30 -36.02 -9.71
C SER A 237 -23.82 -36.78 -8.49
N LEU A 238 -22.83 -37.66 -8.65
CA LEU A 238 -22.20 -38.38 -7.55
C LEU A 238 -21.53 -37.45 -6.54
N ALA A 239 -20.81 -36.45 -7.00
CA ALA A 239 -20.13 -35.47 -6.13
C ALA A 239 -21.14 -34.72 -5.25
N ILE A 240 -22.28 -34.28 -5.83
CA ILE A 240 -23.36 -33.63 -5.07
C ILE A 240 -23.97 -34.56 -4.05
N GLN A 241 -24.30 -35.81 -4.44
CA GLN A 241 -24.84 -36.81 -3.53
C GLN A 241 -23.91 -37.09 -2.34
N LEU A 242 -22.61 -37.27 -2.62
CA LEU A 242 -21.58 -37.44 -1.58
C LEU A 242 -21.51 -36.23 -0.63
N SER A 243 -21.65 -35.02 -1.15
CA SER A 243 -21.66 -33.80 -0.32
C SER A 243 -22.82 -33.80 0.67
N PHE A 244 -24.02 -34.32 0.29
CA PHE A 244 -25.16 -34.44 1.18
C PHE A 244 -25.01 -35.58 2.22
N TYR A 245 -24.50 -36.74 1.81
CA TYR A 245 -24.37 -37.89 2.72
C TYR A 245 -23.18 -37.77 3.67
N LEU A 246 -22.07 -37.17 3.23
CA LEU A 246 -20.83 -37.07 4.00
C LEU A 246 -20.62 -35.70 4.64
N PHE A 247 -21.55 -34.75 4.41
CA PHE A 247 -21.43 -33.34 4.89
C PHE A 247 -20.13 -32.64 4.49
N ILE A 248 -19.55 -33.07 3.35
CA ILE A 248 -18.32 -32.46 2.81
C ILE A 248 -18.64 -31.21 1.99
N ARG A 249 -17.69 -30.26 1.98
CA ARG A 249 -17.84 -29.04 1.17
C ARG A 249 -17.53 -29.34 -0.29
N VAL A 250 -18.22 -28.62 -1.21
CA VAL A 250 -18.00 -28.75 -2.66
C VAL A 250 -16.52 -28.59 -3.06
N GLY A 251 -15.74 -27.81 -2.32
CA GLY A 251 -14.30 -27.69 -2.56
C GLY A 251 -13.49 -28.95 -2.23
N GLU A 252 -13.99 -29.80 -1.37
CA GLU A 252 -13.34 -31.04 -0.91
C GLU A 252 -13.57 -32.19 -1.90
N THR A 253 -14.66 -32.13 -2.68
CA THR A 253 -14.97 -33.12 -3.71
C THR A 253 -14.06 -33.06 -4.95
N LYS A 254 -13.25 -32.04 -5.10
CA LYS A 254 -12.31 -31.87 -6.24
C LYS A 254 -11.02 -32.67 -6.11
N TYR A 255 -10.74 -33.24 -4.96
CA TYR A 255 -9.49 -33.94 -4.65
C TYR A 255 -9.69 -35.43 -4.33
N SER A 256 -10.88 -35.97 -4.65
CA SER A 256 -11.21 -37.40 -4.48
C SER A 256 -11.12 -38.13 -5.80
#